data_9bbc87b576d5c1e4731f177b3d301a1d
#
_entry.id   9bbc87b576d5c1e4731f177b3d301a1d
#
_cell.length_a   1.000
_cell.length_b   1.000
_cell.length_c   1.000
_cell.angle_alpha   90.00
_cell.angle_beta   90.00
_cell.angle_gamma   90.00
#
_symmetry.space_group_name_H-M   'P 1'
#
loop_
_entity.id
_entity.type
_entity.pdbx_description
1 polymer ?
#
loop_
_entity_poly.entity_id
_entity_poly.type
_entity_poly.pdbx_seq_one_letter_code
_entity_poly.pdbx_strand_id
1 'polypeptide(L)'
;ATTLPKGATVSVGRDHSKAARALNRALAGALTAAGINLRDLRAVTSSLIRNDTARYSEGGVILRTTPGRPDSIDVLFLNAQGGEISSHHREAVERIFTRKEFRRPLPSDIGDIRTPHRVLDDYANDVEAEINMDAIRRDSPRLVIDAGGGPAIGVLSMIMGRLGIDALTVGASLDEDAAADQSSLRETALRRLSGLVVSSGANLGARLGPTGERLSIVDELGNSIDDGRMLLIMLDLMAAARHNGCIAVPVTTSRLAEQVAAYHGLVVRRIGAG
;
A
#
# COMPACT_ATOMS: atom_id res chain seq x y z
N ALA A 1 13.07 14.69 10.09
CA ALA A 1 14.30 14.52 10.90
C ALA A 1 14.26 15.38 12.18
N THR A 2 13.98 16.66 12.08
CA THR A 2 14.00 17.57 13.25
C THR A 2 12.93 17.22 14.31
N THR A 3 11.82 16.59 13.91
CA THR A 3 10.73 16.14 14.80
C THR A 3 11.00 14.80 15.50
N LEU A 4 12.01 14.06 15.05
CA LEU A 4 12.41 12.77 15.64
C LEU A 4 13.67 12.92 16.51
N PRO A 5 13.91 12.06 17.49
CA PRO A 5 15.14 12.07 18.27
C PRO A 5 16.36 11.81 17.37
N LYS A 6 17.53 12.23 17.82
CA LYS A 6 18.80 11.93 17.16
C LYS A 6 19.05 10.41 17.22
N GLY A 7 19.53 9.85 16.11
CA GLY A 7 19.74 8.41 15.97
C GLY A 7 18.48 7.59 15.73
N ALA A 8 17.30 8.23 15.64
CA ALA A 8 16.08 7.54 15.28
C ALA A 8 16.21 6.87 13.89
N THR A 9 15.50 5.77 13.71
CA THR A 9 15.45 5.04 12.44
C THR A 9 14.19 5.40 11.67
N VAL A 10 14.31 5.61 10.36
CA VAL A 10 13.19 5.90 9.46
C VAL A 10 13.20 4.90 8.31
N SER A 11 12.08 4.20 8.10
CA SER A 11 11.88 3.35 6.92
C SER A 11 11.49 4.21 5.72
N VAL A 12 12.19 4.05 4.62
CA VAL A 12 11.87 4.75 3.37
C VAL A 12 11.67 3.74 2.26
N GLY A 13 10.55 3.83 1.59
CA GLY A 13 10.28 3.05 0.40
C GLY A 13 9.61 3.90 -0.68
N ARG A 14 9.58 3.38 -1.88
CA ARG A 14 9.11 4.11 -3.04
C ARG A 14 8.43 3.21 -4.06
N ASP A 15 7.72 3.81 -5.00
CA ASP A 15 7.38 3.15 -6.25
C ASP A 15 8.63 2.98 -7.15
N HIS A 16 8.45 2.45 -8.35
CA HIS A 16 9.56 2.17 -9.27
C HIS A 16 9.87 3.32 -10.25
N SER A 17 9.16 4.46 -10.18
CA SER A 17 9.35 5.60 -11.07
C SER A 17 10.75 6.22 -10.93
N LYS A 18 11.25 6.82 -12.03
CA LYS A 18 12.53 7.53 -12.04
C LYS A 18 12.53 8.70 -11.07
N ALA A 19 11.42 9.43 -10.99
CA ALA A 19 11.27 10.60 -10.13
C ALA A 19 11.33 10.20 -8.64
N ALA A 20 10.58 9.18 -8.21
CA ALA A 20 10.64 8.69 -6.84
C ALA A 20 12.04 8.14 -6.49
N ARG A 21 12.71 7.49 -7.44
CA ARG A 21 14.08 7.00 -7.27
C ARG A 21 15.08 8.12 -7.07
N ALA A 22 14.97 9.21 -7.84
CA ALA A 22 15.83 10.37 -7.70
C ALA A 22 15.60 11.08 -6.36
N LEU A 23 14.33 11.26 -5.99
CA LEU A 23 13.94 11.89 -4.73
C LEU A 23 14.38 11.05 -3.51
N ASN A 24 14.30 9.72 -3.58
CA ASN A 24 14.78 8.82 -2.52
C ASN A 24 16.27 9.03 -2.22
N ARG A 25 17.10 9.20 -3.25
CA ARG A 25 18.54 9.46 -3.07
C ARG A 25 18.79 10.79 -2.35
N ALA A 26 18.06 11.84 -2.74
CA ALA A 26 18.17 13.14 -2.09
C ALA A 26 17.69 13.09 -0.63
N LEU A 27 16.56 12.43 -0.39
CA LEU A 27 15.99 12.23 0.94
C LEU A 27 16.93 11.42 1.84
N ALA A 28 17.53 10.35 1.32
CA ALA A 28 18.50 9.53 2.05
C ALA A 28 19.68 10.35 2.55
N GLY A 29 20.30 11.13 1.67
CA GLY A 29 21.38 12.03 2.06
C GLY A 29 20.95 13.09 3.07
N ALA A 30 19.77 13.69 2.90
CA ALA A 30 19.27 14.72 3.82
C ALA A 30 18.92 14.16 5.21
N LEU A 31 18.30 12.97 5.29
CA LEU A 31 17.96 12.32 6.56
C LEU A 31 19.23 11.91 7.34
N THR A 32 20.16 11.26 6.68
CA THR A 32 21.42 10.85 7.33
C THR A 32 22.26 12.06 7.74
N ALA A 33 22.35 13.10 6.91
CA ALA A 33 22.98 14.36 7.27
C ALA A 33 22.30 15.08 8.45
N ALA A 34 21.04 14.76 8.75
CA ALA A 34 20.32 15.27 9.93
C ALA A 34 20.43 14.34 11.16
N GLY A 35 21.27 13.31 11.12
CA GLY A 35 21.50 12.37 12.22
C GLY A 35 20.40 11.32 12.38
N ILE A 36 19.72 10.95 11.30
CA ILE A 36 18.68 9.91 11.26
C ILE A 36 19.23 8.67 10.55
N ASN A 37 19.04 7.50 11.13
CA ASN A 37 19.33 6.24 10.46
C ASN A 37 18.22 5.90 9.46
N LEU A 38 18.61 5.38 8.32
CA LEU A 38 17.70 5.05 7.23
C LEU A 38 17.63 3.55 7.00
N ARG A 39 16.43 3.01 6.93
CA ARG A 39 16.12 1.70 6.35
C ARG A 39 15.61 1.92 4.93
N ASP A 40 16.46 1.73 3.91
CA ASP A 40 16.07 1.88 2.50
C ASP A 40 15.46 0.58 1.98
N LEU A 41 14.13 0.56 1.88
CA LEU A 41 13.35 -0.58 1.39
C LEU A 41 13.32 -0.65 -0.14
N ARG A 42 13.84 0.37 -0.82
CA ARG A 42 13.84 0.47 -2.29
C ARG A 42 12.42 0.53 -2.87
N ALA A 43 12.20 -0.18 -4.00
CA ALA A 43 10.90 -0.23 -4.66
C ALA A 43 10.06 -1.36 -4.08
N VAL A 44 9.07 -1.00 -3.26
CA VAL A 44 8.14 -1.92 -2.59
C VAL A 44 6.75 -1.29 -2.49
N THR A 45 5.75 -2.07 -2.13
CA THR A 45 4.38 -1.58 -1.94
C THR A 45 4.26 -0.68 -0.72
N SER A 46 3.30 0.24 -0.74
CA SER A 46 3.02 1.11 0.40
C SER A 46 2.66 0.32 1.66
N SER A 47 1.92 -0.78 1.54
CA SER A 47 1.57 -1.65 2.67
C SER A 47 2.80 -2.26 3.34
N LEU A 48 3.80 -2.67 2.55
CA LEU A 48 5.06 -3.19 3.07
C LEU A 48 5.85 -2.11 3.81
N ILE A 49 5.90 -0.87 3.27
CA ILE A 49 6.57 0.25 3.94
C ILE A 49 5.91 0.55 5.30
N ARG A 50 4.58 0.54 5.35
CA ARG A 50 3.81 0.72 6.59
C ARG A 50 4.11 -0.37 7.62
N ASN A 51 4.15 -1.63 7.18
CA ASN A 51 4.45 -2.77 8.03
C ASN A 51 5.89 -2.70 8.57
N ASP A 52 6.90 -2.47 7.70
CA ASP A 52 8.30 -2.33 8.13
C ASP A 52 8.48 -1.15 9.10
N THR A 53 7.80 -0.02 8.84
CA THR A 53 7.81 1.14 9.73
C THR A 53 7.30 0.75 11.14
N ALA A 54 6.15 0.09 11.20
CA ALA A 54 5.54 -0.31 12.48
C ALA A 54 6.40 -1.28 13.29
N ARG A 55 7.24 -2.06 12.64
CA ARG A 55 8.09 -3.08 13.29
C ARG A 55 9.48 -2.59 13.66
N TYR A 56 10.06 -1.69 12.89
CA TYR A 56 11.50 -1.45 12.95
C TYR A 56 11.91 0.03 12.99
N SER A 57 10.94 0.97 13.00
CA SER A 57 11.28 2.38 12.82
C SER A 57 10.40 3.32 13.67
N GLU A 58 10.93 4.46 14.04
CA GLU A 58 10.20 5.51 14.74
C GLU A 58 9.35 6.38 13.80
N GLY A 59 9.49 6.16 12.49
CA GLY A 59 8.68 6.81 11.46
C GLY A 59 9.00 6.27 10.08
N GLY A 60 8.21 6.65 9.09
CA GLY A 60 8.42 6.21 7.71
C GLY A 60 8.15 7.29 6.67
N VAL A 61 8.62 7.03 5.46
CA VAL A 61 8.33 7.86 4.28
C VAL A 61 7.99 6.97 3.10
N ILE A 62 6.87 7.27 2.45
CA ILE A 62 6.50 6.67 1.16
C ILE A 62 6.67 7.72 0.08
N LEU A 63 7.42 7.37 -0.97
CA LEU A 63 7.57 8.18 -2.17
C LEU A 63 6.85 7.47 -3.33
N ARG A 64 5.85 8.10 -3.89
CA ARG A 64 5.09 7.52 -5.00
C ARG A 64 4.65 8.56 -6.00
N THR A 65 4.49 8.17 -7.24
CA THR A 65 3.80 9.00 -8.23
C THR A 65 2.37 9.23 -7.77
N THR A 66 1.91 10.47 -7.84
CA THR A 66 0.54 10.81 -7.44
C THR A 66 -0.47 10.09 -8.35
N PRO A 67 -1.41 9.33 -7.81
CA PRO A 67 -2.39 8.61 -8.63
C PRO A 67 -3.15 9.55 -9.57
N GLY A 68 -3.14 9.22 -10.88
CA GLY A 68 -3.75 10.02 -11.93
C GLY A 68 -2.95 11.26 -12.37
N ARG A 69 -1.77 11.52 -11.77
CA ARG A 69 -0.93 12.70 -12.05
C ARG A 69 0.53 12.29 -12.24
N PRO A 70 0.93 11.92 -13.46
CA PRO A 70 2.27 11.38 -13.75
C PRO A 70 3.40 12.39 -13.54
N ASP A 71 3.09 13.66 -13.48
CA ASP A 71 4.01 14.79 -13.28
C ASP A 71 4.24 15.15 -11.80
N SER A 72 3.60 14.44 -10.87
CA SER A 72 3.63 14.75 -9.44
C SER A 72 4.06 13.55 -8.60
N ILE A 73 4.77 13.82 -7.49
CA ILE A 73 5.18 12.83 -6.50
C ILE A 73 4.56 13.17 -5.14
N ASP A 74 3.88 12.20 -4.56
CA ASP A 74 3.45 12.25 -3.16
C ASP A 74 4.62 11.87 -2.24
N VAL A 75 4.81 12.64 -1.19
CA VAL A 75 5.70 12.34 -0.07
C VAL A 75 4.83 12.14 1.16
N LEU A 76 4.55 10.89 1.51
CA LEU A 76 3.72 10.56 2.66
C LEU A 76 4.60 10.25 3.87
N PHE A 77 4.32 10.90 4.99
CA PHE A 77 5.01 10.65 6.26
C PHE A 77 4.20 9.71 7.13
N LEU A 78 4.88 8.74 7.73
CA LEU A 78 4.29 7.74 8.62
C LEU A 78 4.76 7.94 10.05
N ASN A 79 3.86 7.66 11.00
CA ASN A 79 4.18 7.55 12.42
C ASN A 79 4.79 6.16 12.74
N ALA A 80 5.20 5.95 13.97
CA ALA A 80 5.80 4.69 14.42
C ALA A 80 4.85 3.48 14.34
N GLN A 81 3.55 3.66 14.15
CA GLN A 81 2.58 2.59 13.95
C GLN A 81 2.32 2.31 12.46
N GLY A 82 3.07 2.92 11.54
CA GLY A 82 2.89 2.77 10.09
C GLY A 82 1.67 3.49 9.51
N GLY A 83 0.93 4.22 10.34
CA GLY A 83 -0.16 5.11 9.92
C GLY A 83 0.38 6.45 9.41
N GLU A 84 -0.42 7.20 8.66
CA GLU A 84 -0.05 8.56 8.30
C GLU A 84 0.01 9.46 9.53
N ILE A 85 0.91 10.45 9.51
CA ILE A 85 0.99 11.44 10.58
C ILE A 85 -0.30 12.29 10.59
N SER A 86 -0.69 12.75 11.79
CA SER A 86 -1.84 13.63 11.94
C SER A 86 -1.64 14.97 11.21
N SER A 87 -2.73 15.67 10.91
CA SER A 87 -2.69 17.02 10.32
C SER A 87 -1.83 17.98 11.13
N HIS A 88 -1.91 17.93 12.45
CA HIS A 88 -1.08 18.73 13.35
C HIS A 88 0.43 18.46 13.17
N HIS A 89 0.84 17.19 13.02
CA HIS A 89 2.25 16.85 12.76
C HIS A 89 2.67 17.26 11.34
N ARG A 90 1.76 17.16 10.36
CA ARG A 90 2.00 17.62 8.98
C ARG A 90 2.29 19.12 8.95
N GLU A 91 1.45 19.92 9.60
CA GLU A 91 1.68 21.37 9.73
C GLU A 91 2.99 21.73 10.44
N ALA A 92 3.39 20.92 11.44
CA ALA A 92 4.69 21.11 12.08
C ALA A 92 5.86 20.85 11.13
N VAL A 93 5.78 19.82 10.30
CA VAL A 93 6.79 19.50 9.27
C VAL A 93 6.86 20.62 8.24
N GLU A 94 5.72 21.11 7.73
CA GLU A 94 5.64 22.19 6.77
C GLU A 94 6.22 23.50 7.32
N ARG A 95 5.96 23.81 8.59
CA ARG A 95 6.50 24.97 9.30
C ARG A 95 8.03 24.94 9.38
N ILE A 96 8.60 23.77 9.75
CA ILE A 96 10.06 23.56 9.82
C ILE A 96 10.67 23.70 8.42
N PHE A 97 10.03 23.13 7.41
CA PHE A 97 10.46 23.23 6.03
C PHE A 97 10.49 24.68 5.53
N THR A 98 9.40 25.43 5.76
CA THR A 98 9.28 26.83 5.35
C THR A 98 10.30 27.74 6.07
N ARG A 99 10.57 27.48 7.36
CA ARG A 99 11.54 28.24 8.16
C ARG A 99 12.98 27.81 7.95
N LYS A 100 13.21 26.68 7.21
CA LYS A 100 14.54 26.10 7.01
C LYS A 100 15.26 25.77 8.32
N GLU A 101 14.51 25.38 9.33
CA GLU A 101 15.01 25.01 10.67
C GLU A 101 15.47 23.55 10.69
N PHE A 102 16.58 23.26 10.01
CA PHE A 102 17.12 21.91 9.91
C PHE A 102 18.16 21.64 11.00
N ARG A 103 18.10 20.43 11.56
CA ARG A 103 19.14 19.94 12.48
C ARG A 103 20.46 19.82 11.74
N ARG A 104 21.54 20.28 12.40
CA ARG A 104 22.91 20.16 11.92
C ARG A 104 23.75 19.42 12.95
N PRO A 105 23.79 18.07 12.89
CA PRO A 105 24.58 17.28 13.84
C PRO A 105 26.08 17.43 13.59
N LEU A 106 26.86 16.95 14.56
CA LEU A 106 28.31 16.81 14.39
C LEU A 106 28.61 15.68 13.37
N PRO A 107 29.78 15.65 12.74
CA PRO A 107 30.16 14.57 11.83
C PRO A 107 30.07 13.18 12.44
N SER A 108 30.33 13.04 13.75
CA SER A 108 30.16 11.78 14.49
C SER A 108 28.73 11.30 14.65
N ASP A 109 27.77 12.15 14.39
CA ASP A 109 26.35 11.95 14.61
C ASP A 109 25.54 11.78 13.32
N ILE A 110 26.24 11.71 12.20
CA ILE A 110 25.63 11.41 10.88
C ILE A 110 25.04 10.01 10.95
N GLY A 111 23.80 9.87 10.45
CA GLY A 111 23.11 8.60 10.42
C GLY A 111 23.65 7.61 9.39
N ASP A 112 23.29 6.35 9.53
CA ASP A 112 23.67 5.26 8.63
C ASP A 112 22.53 4.89 7.68
N ILE A 113 22.86 4.29 6.54
CA ILE A 113 21.90 3.74 5.57
C ILE A 113 22.01 2.21 5.58
N ARG A 114 20.91 1.54 5.88
CA ARG A 114 20.81 0.09 5.83
C ARG A 114 19.75 -0.35 4.83
N THR A 115 20.07 -1.33 4.00
CA THR A 115 19.13 -1.99 3.11
C THR A 115 18.82 -3.37 3.69
N PRO A 116 17.65 -3.60 4.27
CA PRO A 116 17.29 -4.90 4.82
C PRO A 116 17.05 -5.92 3.70
N HIS A 117 17.49 -7.18 3.91
CA HIS A 117 17.44 -8.22 2.87
C HIS A 117 16.16 -9.06 2.91
N ARG A 118 15.44 -9.12 4.04
CA ARG A 118 14.30 -10.03 4.25
C ARG A 118 12.95 -9.34 4.33
N VAL A 119 12.83 -8.14 3.77
CA VAL A 119 11.61 -7.32 3.90
C VAL A 119 10.38 -8.00 3.32
N LEU A 120 10.54 -8.67 2.17
CA LEU A 120 9.44 -9.42 1.54
C LEU A 120 9.04 -10.65 2.35
N ASP A 121 10.02 -11.40 2.87
CA ASP A 121 9.77 -12.58 3.70
C ASP A 121 9.05 -12.22 4.99
N ASP A 122 9.53 -11.18 5.68
CA ASP A 122 8.94 -10.71 6.93
C ASP A 122 7.48 -10.26 6.70
N TYR A 123 7.23 -9.52 5.62
CA TYR A 123 5.88 -9.10 5.27
C TYR A 123 4.97 -10.28 4.89
N ALA A 124 5.48 -11.24 4.12
CA ALA A 124 4.71 -12.43 3.76
C ALA A 124 4.35 -13.28 4.99
N ASN A 125 5.28 -13.42 5.95
CA ASN A 125 5.00 -14.11 7.21
C ASN A 125 3.89 -13.42 8.01
N ASP A 126 3.88 -12.07 8.04
CA ASP A 126 2.84 -11.32 8.73
C ASP A 126 1.48 -11.49 8.05
N VAL A 127 1.43 -11.46 6.70
CA VAL A 127 0.20 -11.71 5.96
C VAL A 127 -0.32 -13.13 6.22
N GLU A 128 0.56 -14.14 6.23
CA GLU A 128 0.19 -15.52 6.52
C GLU A 128 -0.41 -15.70 7.93
N ALA A 129 0.09 -14.95 8.91
CA ALA A 129 -0.41 -15.01 10.27
C ALA A 129 -1.86 -14.47 10.41
N GLU A 130 -2.28 -13.60 9.49
CA GLU A 130 -3.60 -12.96 9.52
C GLU A 130 -4.66 -13.69 8.66
N ILE A 131 -4.27 -14.65 7.82
CA ILE A 131 -5.17 -15.33 6.87
C ILE A 131 -5.36 -16.81 7.22
N ASN A 132 -6.54 -17.34 6.89
CA ASN A 132 -6.82 -18.78 7.04
C ASN A 132 -6.29 -19.56 5.84
N MET A 133 -5.00 -19.93 5.89
CA MET A 133 -4.30 -20.66 4.85
C MET A 133 -5.02 -21.97 4.44
N ASP A 134 -5.54 -22.72 5.43
CA ASP A 134 -6.19 -24.02 5.19
C ASP A 134 -7.53 -23.88 4.46
N ALA A 135 -8.29 -22.82 4.73
CA ALA A 135 -9.51 -22.53 3.99
C ALA A 135 -9.20 -22.21 2.52
N ILE A 136 -8.20 -21.38 2.26
CA ILE A 136 -7.81 -21.01 0.91
C ILE A 136 -7.29 -22.23 0.12
N ARG A 137 -6.45 -23.05 0.72
CA ARG A 137 -5.93 -24.27 0.08
C ARG A 137 -7.00 -25.30 -0.23
N ARG A 138 -8.01 -25.43 0.65
CA ARG A 138 -9.12 -26.36 0.46
C ARG A 138 -9.97 -25.98 -0.74
N ASP A 139 -10.29 -24.70 -0.88
CA ASP A 139 -11.15 -24.20 -1.97
C ASP A 139 -10.38 -24.02 -3.27
N SER A 140 -9.06 -23.87 -3.18
CA SER A 140 -8.09 -23.81 -4.30
C SER A 140 -8.58 -22.98 -5.51
N PRO A 141 -8.93 -21.69 -5.33
CA PRO A 141 -9.50 -20.91 -6.40
C PRO A 141 -8.48 -20.67 -7.51
N ARG A 142 -8.94 -20.72 -8.78
CA ARG A 142 -8.14 -20.29 -9.92
C ARG A 142 -8.30 -18.80 -10.11
N LEU A 143 -7.17 -18.08 -10.14
CA LEU A 143 -7.15 -16.62 -10.21
C LEU A 143 -6.45 -16.12 -11.47
N VAL A 144 -6.88 -14.96 -11.98
CA VAL A 144 -6.09 -14.14 -12.89
C VAL A 144 -5.69 -12.88 -12.17
N ILE A 145 -4.40 -12.61 -12.04
CA ILE A 145 -3.89 -11.47 -11.29
C ILE A 145 -3.14 -10.52 -12.23
N ASP A 146 -3.60 -9.27 -12.31
CA ASP A 146 -2.85 -8.18 -12.94
C ASP A 146 -2.10 -7.41 -11.84
N ALA A 147 -0.77 -7.53 -11.83
CA ALA A 147 0.11 -6.88 -10.86
C ALA A 147 0.28 -5.37 -11.09
N GLY A 148 -0.38 -4.80 -12.12
CA GLY A 148 -0.40 -3.36 -12.40
C GLY A 148 0.94 -2.75 -12.77
N GLY A 149 1.93 -3.56 -13.18
CA GLY A 149 3.27 -3.08 -13.55
C GLY A 149 4.10 -2.50 -12.39
N GLY A 150 3.69 -2.74 -11.16
CA GLY A 150 4.32 -2.19 -9.95
C GLY A 150 5.08 -3.20 -9.10
N PRO A 151 5.69 -2.78 -7.98
CA PRO A 151 6.47 -3.64 -7.09
C PRO A 151 5.64 -4.69 -6.33
N ALA A 152 4.31 -4.65 -6.43
CA ALA A 152 3.42 -5.64 -5.83
C ALA A 152 3.70 -7.07 -6.29
N ILE A 153 4.26 -7.25 -7.51
CA ILE A 153 4.56 -8.57 -8.07
C ILE A 153 5.47 -9.41 -7.16
N GLY A 154 6.46 -8.81 -6.53
CA GLY A 154 7.39 -9.52 -5.64
C GLY A 154 6.67 -10.16 -4.45
N VAL A 155 5.80 -9.39 -3.79
CA VAL A 155 4.99 -9.87 -2.66
C VAL A 155 3.96 -10.90 -3.11
N LEU A 156 3.24 -10.61 -4.21
CA LEU A 156 2.20 -11.49 -4.73
C LEU A 156 2.76 -12.87 -5.10
N SER A 157 3.84 -12.92 -5.86
CA SER A 157 4.44 -14.19 -6.28
C SER A 157 4.84 -15.04 -5.07
N MET A 158 5.37 -14.43 -4.02
CA MET A 158 5.72 -15.11 -2.80
C MET A 158 4.49 -15.64 -2.06
N ILE A 159 3.46 -14.82 -1.85
CA ILE A 159 2.24 -15.20 -1.13
C ILE A 159 1.48 -16.28 -1.92
N MET A 160 1.30 -16.12 -3.24
CA MET A 160 0.62 -17.11 -4.07
C MET A 160 1.33 -18.46 -4.05
N GLY A 161 2.67 -18.46 -4.13
CA GLY A 161 3.47 -19.69 -4.02
C GLY A 161 3.27 -20.40 -2.69
N ARG A 162 3.26 -19.68 -1.57
CA ARG A 162 3.05 -20.24 -0.24
C ARG A 162 1.61 -20.73 -0.02
N LEU A 163 0.63 -20.05 -0.60
CA LEU A 163 -0.78 -20.45 -0.56
C LEU A 163 -1.07 -21.69 -1.46
N GLY A 164 -0.22 -21.97 -2.44
CA GLY A 164 -0.49 -22.98 -3.44
C GLY A 164 -1.65 -22.63 -4.37
N ILE A 165 -1.89 -21.36 -4.59
CA ILE A 165 -2.97 -20.87 -5.47
C ILE A 165 -2.53 -20.95 -6.92
N ASP A 166 -3.39 -21.52 -7.78
CA ASP A 166 -3.24 -21.50 -9.24
C ASP A 166 -3.60 -20.10 -9.75
N ALA A 167 -2.58 -19.30 -10.06
CA ALA A 167 -2.76 -17.93 -10.51
C ALA A 167 -2.04 -17.65 -11.83
N LEU A 168 -2.81 -17.25 -12.84
CA LEU A 168 -2.27 -16.63 -14.04
C LEU A 168 -1.92 -15.18 -13.76
N THR A 169 -0.64 -14.83 -13.75
CA THR A 169 -0.20 -13.46 -13.48
C THR A 169 0.15 -12.72 -14.77
N VAL A 170 -0.40 -11.51 -14.93
CA VAL A 170 -0.08 -10.57 -16.01
C VAL A 170 0.40 -9.25 -15.42
N GLY A 171 0.99 -8.36 -16.23
CA GLY A 171 1.53 -7.09 -15.74
C GLY A 171 2.67 -7.27 -14.73
N ALA A 172 3.43 -8.38 -14.86
CA ALA A 172 4.49 -8.76 -13.92
C ALA A 172 5.81 -8.01 -14.09
N SER A 173 5.99 -7.29 -15.21
CA SER A 173 7.15 -6.42 -15.43
C SER A 173 6.91 -5.05 -14.83
N LEU A 174 7.95 -4.46 -14.25
CA LEU A 174 7.89 -3.07 -13.78
C LEU A 174 7.74 -2.13 -14.98
N ASP A 175 6.71 -1.29 -14.92
CA ASP A 175 6.37 -0.32 -15.97
C ASP A 175 6.27 1.07 -15.35
N GLU A 176 7.25 1.93 -15.64
CA GLU A 176 7.31 3.28 -15.09
C GLU A 176 6.09 4.15 -15.50
N ASP A 177 5.52 3.92 -16.68
CA ASP A 177 4.34 4.65 -17.16
C ASP A 177 3.07 4.24 -16.41
N ALA A 178 3.03 3.01 -15.88
CA ALA A 178 1.94 2.52 -15.06
C ALA A 178 1.93 3.14 -13.65
N ALA A 179 3.04 3.72 -13.17
CA ALA A 179 3.19 4.20 -11.79
C ALA A 179 2.13 5.23 -11.37
N ALA A 180 1.63 6.04 -12.31
CA ALA A 180 0.59 7.05 -12.05
C ALA A 180 -0.83 6.48 -11.97
N ASP A 181 -1.06 5.20 -12.28
CA ASP A 181 -2.37 4.52 -12.30
C ASP A 181 -3.47 5.34 -12.99
N GLN A 182 -3.19 5.82 -14.19
CA GLN A 182 -4.12 6.64 -14.97
C GLN A 182 -5.40 5.86 -15.30
N SER A 183 -6.55 6.52 -15.25
CA SER A 183 -7.87 5.90 -15.45
C SER A 183 -8.01 5.17 -16.78
N SER A 184 -7.49 5.74 -17.88
CA SER A 184 -7.53 5.13 -19.20
C SER A 184 -6.73 3.83 -19.31
N LEU A 185 -5.55 3.79 -18.67
CA LEU A 185 -4.72 2.58 -18.59
C LEU A 185 -5.41 1.51 -17.71
N ARG A 186 -6.02 1.93 -16.61
CA ARG A 186 -6.77 1.06 -15.72
C ARG A 186 -7.96 0.42 -16.41
N GLU A 187 -8.77 1.18 -17.12
CA GLU A 187 -9.91 0.65 -17.89
C GLU A 187 -9.49 -0.36 -18.94
N THR A 188 -8.42 -0.07 -19.67
CA THR A 188 -7.87 -0.98 -20.68
C THR A 188 -7.36 -2.28 -20.03
N ALA A 189 -6.69 -2.18 -18.91
CA ALA A 189 -6.22 -3.33 -18.15
C ALA A 189 -7.39 -4.17 -17.60
N LEU A 190 -8.46 -3.54 -17.09
CA LEU A 190 -9.65 -4.26 -16.63
C LEU A 190 -10.38 -4.99 -17.78
N ARG A 191 -10.52 -4.38 -18.96
CA ARG A 191 -11.10 -5.10 -20.12
C ARG A 191 -10.26 -6.31 -20.51
N ARG A 192 -8.93 -6.20 -20.50
CA ARG A 192 -8.04 -7.32 -20.74
C ARG A 192 -8.20 -8.40 -19.67
N LEU A 193 -8.25 -8.02 -18.41
CA LEU A 193 -8.43 -8.92 -17.28
C LEU A 193 -9.76 -9.70 -17.40
N SER A 194 -10.86 -9.01 -17.72
CA SER A 194 -12.18 -9.62 -17.98
C SER A 194 -12.10 -10.72 -19.04
N GLY A 195 -11.46 -10.43 -20.18
CA GLY A 195 -11.27 -11.43 -21.23
C GLY A 195 -10.45 -12.63 -20.79
N LEU A 196 -9.40 -12.41 -19.99
CA LEU A 196 -8.55 -13.49 -19.46
C LEU A 196 -9.28 -14.36 -18.44
N VAL A 197 -10.08 -13.77 -17.54
CA VAL A 197 -10.90 -14.51 -16.59
C VAL A 197 -11.86 -15.47 -17.30
N VAL A 198 -12.63 -14.95 -18.25
CA VAL A 198 -13.60 -15.75 -19.01
C VAL A 198 -12.90 -16.85 -19.81
N SER A 199 -11.83 -16.51 -20.54
CA SER A 199 -11.13 -17.47 -21.41
C SER A 199 -10.38 -18.56 -20.66
N SER A 200 -9.90 -18.28 -19.46
CA SER A 200 -9.19 -19.26 -18.62
C SER A 200 -10.12 -20.06 -17.70
N GLY A 201 -11.41 -19.68 -17.60
CA GLY A 201 -12.35 -20.26 -16.65
C GLY A 201 -11.92 -20.03 -15.19
N ALA A 202 -11.30 -18.88 -14.91
CA ALA A 202 -10.90 -18.52 -13.57
C ALA A 202 -12.12 -18.12 -12.71
N ASN A 203 -12.04 -18.35 -11.40
CA ASN A 203 -13.08 -17.98 -10.45
C ASN A 203 -13.14 -16.47 -10.20
N LEU A 204 -12.00 -15.79 -10.35
CA LEU A 204 -11.87 -14.38 -10.05
C LEU A 204 -10.69 -13.76 -10.79
N GLY A 205 -10.85 -12.50 -11.22
CA GLY A 205 -9.77 -11.64 -11.67
C GLY A 205 -9.49 -10.56 -10.63
N ALA A 206 -8.21 -10.30 -10.33
CA ALA A 206 -7.80 -9.24 -9.42
C ALA A 206 -6.74 -8.36 -10.09
N ARG A 207 -6.95 -7.05 -10.11
CA ARG A 207 -5.93 -6.08 -10.53
C ARG A 207 -5.49 -5.24 -9.34
N LEU A 208 -4.20 -5.20 -9.11
CA LEU A 208 -3.58 -4.28 -8.15
C LEU A 208 -3.12 -3.01 -8.85
N GLY A 209 -3.31 -1.87 -8.19
CA GLY A 209 -2.65 -0.65 -8.60
C GLY A 209 -1.13 -0.76 -8.40
N PRO A 210 -0.33 0.08 -9.09
CA PRO A 210 1.13 0.00 -9.06
C PRO A 210 1.75 0.09 -7.66
N THR A 211 1.10 0.81 -6.74
CA THR A 211 1.55 0.96 -5.34
C THR A 211 1.04 -0.15 -4.41
N GLY A 212 0.16 -1.04 -4.91
CA GLY A 212 -0.51 -2.08 -4.13
C GLY A 212 -1.65 -1.60 -3.23
N GLU A 213 -2.05 -0.33 -3.32
CA GLU A 213 -3.10 0.25 -2.45
C GLU A 213 -4.51 0.18 -3.06
N ARG A 214 -4.61 -0.01 -4.36
CA ARG A 214 -5.90 -0.13 -5.06
C ARG A 214 -6.10 -1.55 -5.55
N LEU A 215 -7.28 -2.08 -5.29
CA LEU A 215 -7.72 -3.39 -5.77
C LEU A 215 -8.96 -3.20 -6.65
N SER A 216 -8.94 -3.80 -7.83
CA SER A 216 -10.12 -3.93 -8.69
C SER A 216 -10.38 -5.41 -8.94
N ILE A 217 -11.64 -5.83 -8.90
CA ILE A 217 -12.05 -7.22 -9.02
C ILE A 217 -12.91 -7.41 -10.26
N VAL A 218 -12.77 -8.58 -10.87
CA VAL A 218 -13.59 -9.07 -11.97
C VAL A 218 -14.13 -10.43 -11.57
N ASP A 219 -15.45 -10.63 -11.71
CA ASP A 219 -16.10 -11.90 -11.41
C ASP A 219 -15.83 -12.98 -12.50
N GLU A 220 -16.28 -14.19 -12.29
CA GLU A 220 -16.11 -15.34 -13.21
C GLU A 220 -16.80 -15.15 -14.57
N LEU A 221 -17.76 -14.22 -14.65
CA LEU A 221 -18.45 -13.85 -15.88
C LEU A 221 -17.76 -12.73 -16.66
N GLY A 222 -16.69 -12.18 -16.13
CA GLY A 222 -15.94 -11.08 -16.72
C GLY A 222 -16.50 -9.68 -16.38
N ASN A 223 -17.42 -9.55 -15.44
CA ASN A 223 -17.94 -8.27 -15.02
C ASN A 223 -17.00 -7.62 -14.00
N SER A 224 -16.60 -6.39 -14.21
CA SER A 224 -15.84 -5.63 -13.22
C SER A 224 -16.76 -5.12 -12.12
N ILE A 225 -16.31 -5.28 -10.88
CA ILE A 225 -16.99 -4.78 -9.68
C ILE A 225 -16.58 -3.32 -9.47
N ASP A 226 -17.56 -2.42 -9.42
CA ASP A 226 -17.31 -1.00 -9.16
C ASP A 226 -16.81 -0.74 -7.72
N ASP A 227 -16.10 0.38 -7.53
CA ASP A 227 -15.46 0.72 -6.26
C ASP A 227 -16.48 0.80 -5.08
N GLY A 228 -17.72 1.22 -5.36
CA GLY A 228 -18.79 1.31 -4.36
C GLY A 228 -19.25 -0.07 -3.89
N ARG A 229 -19.49 -0.99 -4.82
CA ARG A 229 -19.83 -2.39 -4.52
C ARG A 229 -18.67 -3.09 -3.82
N MET A 230 -17.42 -2.85 -4.31
CA MET A 230 -16.23 -3.43 -3.68
C MET A 230 -16.11 -3.02 -2.22
N LEU A 231 -16.34 -1.74 -1.92
CA LEU A 231 -16.35 -1.27 -0.53
C LEU A 231 -17.41 -1.98 0.32
N LEU A 232 -18.62 -2.17 -0.21
CA LEU A 232 -19.69 -2.88 0.51
C LEU A 232 -19.36 -4.36 0.73
N ILE A 233 -18.78 -5.04 -0.26
CA ILE A 233 -18.32 -6.43 -0.14
C ILE A 233 -17.25 -6.54 0.95
N MET A 234 -16.23 -5.69 0.92
CA MET A 234 -15.16 -5.68 1.93
C MET A 234 -15.73 -5.39 3.32
N LEU A 235 -16.70 -4.49 3.40
CA LEU A 235 -17.37 -4.13 4.65
C LEU A 235 -18.16 -5.32 5.22
N ASP A 236 -18.88 -6.03 4.36
CA ASP A 236 -19.64 -7.24 4.71
C ASP A 236 -18.70 -8.36 5.22
N LEU A 237 -17.64 -8.65 4.49
CA LEU A 237 -16.63 -9.65 4.87
C LEU A 237 -15.94 -9.30 6.20
N MET A 238 -15.53 -8.04 6.38
CA MET A 238 -14.90 -7.58 7.62
C MET A 238 -15.86 -7.63 8.80
N ALA A 239 -17.13 -7.28 8.58
CA ALA A 239 -18.17 -7.32 9.59
C ALA A 239 -18.50 -8.76 10.00
N ALA A 240 -18.57 -9.69 9.05
CA ALA A 240 -18.77 -11.11 9.31
C ALA A 240 -17.63 -11.73 10.15
N ALA A 241 -16.40 -11.25 9.96
CA ALA A 241 -15.23 -11.71 10.71
C ALA A 241 -15.11 -11.09 12.11
N ARG A 242 -15.85 -10.00 12.41
CA ARG A 242 -15.79 -9.27 13.69
C ARG A 242 -17.19 -9.08 14.25
N HIS A 243 -17.47 -9.73 15.36
CA HIS A 243 -18.78 -9.68 16.00
C HIS A 243 -19.09 -8.39 16.78
N ASN A 244 -18.11 -7.52 17.01
CA ASN A 244 -18.26 -6.27 17.78
C ASN A 244 -17.38 -5.17 17.21
N GLY A 245 -17.87 -3.92 17.24
CA GLY A 245 -17.05 -2.76 16.92
C GLY A 245 -17.76 -1.65 16.17
N CYS A 246 -16.96 -0.68 15.75
CA CYS A 246 -17.38 0.46 14.95
C CYS A 246 -16.54 0.52 13.67
N ILE A 247 -17.21 0.74 12.54
CA ILE A 247 -16.55 0.89 11.23
C ILE A 247 -16.57 2.37 10.86
N ALA A 248 -15.38 2.93 10.58
CA ALA A 248 -15.26 4.30 10.10
C ALA A 248 -15.28 4.30 8.56
N VAL A 249 -16.17 5.10 7.97
CA VAL A 249 -16.27 5.27 6.52
C VAL A 249 -16.25 6.75 6.14
N PRO A 250 -15.76 7.13 4.96
CA PRO A 250 -15.87 8.49 4.46
C PRO A 250 -17.31 9.00 4.39
N VAL A 251 -17.53 10.30 4.60
CA VAL A 251 -18.86 10.92 4.50
C VAL A 251 -19.53 10.72 3.13
N THR A 252 -18.73 10.50 2.09
CA THR A 252 -19.17 10.26 0.71
C THR A 252 -19.66 8.82 0.45
N THR A 253 -19.46 7.91 1.41
CA THR A 253 -19.86 6.50 1.27
C THR A 253 -21.37 6.37 1.17
N SER A 254 -21.85 5.41 0.35
CA SER A 254 -23.27 5.07 0.25
C SER A 254 -23.87 4.73 1.61
N ARG A 255 -25.16 5.08 1.82
CA ARG A 255 -25.92 4.68 3.01
C ARG A 255 -26.14 3.18 3.14
N LEU A 256 -25.88 2.41 2.08
CA LEU A 256 -25.90 0.95 2.16
C LEU A 256 -24.85 0.42 3.15
N ALA A 257 -23.79 1.18 3.44
CA ALA A 257 -22.79 0.81 4.44
C ALA A 257 -23.39 0.64 5.84
N GLU A 258 -24.34 1.51 6.23
CA GLU A 258 -25.06 1.37 7.51
C GLU A 258 -25.94 0.13 7.55
N GLN A 259 -26.58 -0.22 6.42
CA GLN A 259 -27.43 -1.41 6.34
C GLN A 259 -26.59 -2.69 6.45
N VAL A 260 -25.47 -2.76 5.74
CA VAL A 260 -24.53 -3.89 5.82
C VAL A 260 -23.99 -4.03 7.25
N ALA A 261 -23.53 -2.95 7.86
CA ALA A 261 -23.01 -2.98 9.22
C ALA A 261 -24.07 -3.39 10.24
N ALA A 262 -25.29 -2.86 10.12
CA ALA A 262 -26.41 -3.20 11.01
C ALA A 262 -26.82 -4.67 10.92
N TYR A 263 -26.74 -5.29 9.73
CA TYR A 263 -26.99 -6.72 9.54
C TYR A 263 -26.04 -7.59 10.41
N HIS A 264 -24.81 -7.13 10.61
CA HIS A 264 -23.80 -7.79 11.46
C HIS A 264 -23.75 -7.24 12.90
N GLY A 265 -24.69 -6.37 13.30
CA GLY A 265 -24.69 -5.77 14.64
C GLY A 265 -23.59 -4.73 14.89
N LEU A 266 -23.02 -4.16 13.84
CA LEU A 266 -21.95 -3.15 13.91
C LEU A 266 -22.50 -1.73 13.71
N VAL A 267 -21.75 -0.74 14.18
CA VAL A 267 -22.08 0.67 14.04
C VAL A 267 -21.13 1.32 13.03
N VAL A 268 -21.67 2.14 12.11
CA VAL A 268 -20.90 2.95 11.19
C VAL A 268 -20.72 4.36 11.75
N ARG A 269 -19.47 4.86 11.72
CA ARG A 269 -19.16 6.27 11.94
C ARG A 269 -18.67 6.90 10.64
N ARG A 270 -19.27 8.01 10.27
CA ARG A 270 -18.81 8.81 9.13
C ARG A 270 -17.72 9.75 9.56
N ILE A 271 -16.62 9.73 8.80
CA ILE A 271 -15.46 10.62 9.03
C ILE A 271 -15.26 11.51 7.83
N GLY A 272 -14.80 12.76 8.06
CA GLY A 272 -14.36 13.63 6.98
C GLY A 272 -13.21 12.98 6.21
N ALA A 273 -13.13 13.22 4.90
CA ALA A 273 -11.92 12.92 4.15
C ALA A 273 -10.82 13.84 4.70
N GLY A 274 -9.74 13.23 5.22
CA GLY A 274 -8.59 13.94 5.77
C GLY A 274 -7.78 14.65 4.68
#